data_970364b93406ac3bb9f7f935e59bd130
#
_entry.id   970364b93406ac3bb9f7f935e59bd130
#
_cell.length_a   1.000
_cell.length_b   1.000
_cell.length_c   1.000
_cell.angle_alpha   90.00
_cell.angle_beta   90.00
_cell.angle_gamma   90.00
#
_symmetry.space_group_name_H-M   'P 1'
#
loop_
_entity.id
_entity.type
_entity.pdbx_description
1 polymer ?
#
loop_
_entity_poly.entity_id
_entity_poly.type
_entity_poly.pdbx_seq_one_letter_code
_entity_poly.pdbx_strand_id
1 'polypeptide(L)'
;YTAKGGNVCFVAGTQVETADGSTAIENIKEGDRVFAANPETGEVAYKKVVRKFVNETNELVEVTVNGETIKSTPSHPFYVPQKGWTSAISLRAGDILVLSNGEYVIVEQIQHELLESPIKVYNFEVEDFHTYYVSANADSDEFVLVHNRCGYKPLRQNDYKAVINPDETEAPHAHIFKKASNIGR
;
A
#
# COMPACT_ATOMS: atom_id res chain seq x y z
N TYR A 1 13.64 12.13 6.85
CA TYR A 1 13.77 12.03 6.32
C TYR A 1 13.74 12.31 5.75
N THR A 2 13.45 12.32 5.79
CA THR A 2 13.45 12.57 5.25
C THR A 2 13.40 12.82 4.52
N ALA A 3 13.22 13.36 5.02
CA ALA A 3 12.84 13.81 4.12
C ALA A 3 13.33 13.55 3.02
N LYS A 4 14.00 13.67 2.76
CA LYS A 4 14.43 13.32 1.77
C LYS A 4 13.79 12.28 1.27
N GLY A 5 13.02 12.25 0.43
CA GLY A 5 12.36 11.22 -0.24
C GLY A 5 11.71 10.29 0.67
N GLY A 6 11.75 10.61 1.86
CA GLY A 6 11.27 9.68 2.82
C GLY A 6 9.83 9.84 3.21
N ASN A 7 9.14 10.74 2.59
CA ASN A 7 7.77 11.01 2.99
C ASN A 7 6.83 10.01 2.31
N VAL A 8 6.53 8.93 2.99
CA VAL A 8 5.72 7.82 2.47
C VAL A 8 4.47 7.72 3.34
N CYS A 9 3.39 8.38 2.92
CA CYS A 9 2.22 8.56 3.78
C CYS A 9 0.93 8.71 2.97
N PHE A 10 -0.21 8.68 3.70
CA PHE A 10 -1.54 8.91 3.14
C PHE A 10 -2.22 10.07 3.84
N VAL A 11 -3.20 10.67 3.16
CA VAL A 11 -3.99 11.76 3.77
C VAL A 11 -4.92 11.23 4.83
N ALA A 12 -5.40 12.13 5.70
CA ALA A 12 -6.42 11.79 6.69
C ALA A 12 -7.67 11.28 5.97
N GLY A 13 -8.36 10.36 6.59
CA GLY A 13 -9.57 9.76 6.02
C GLY A 13 -9.32 8.53 5.19
N THR A 14 -8.06 8.29 4.80
CA THR A 14 -7.71 7.04 4.13
C THR A 14 -7.99 5.89 5.10
N GLN A 15 -8.70 4.87 4.64
CA GLN A 15 -9.11 3.80 5.53
C GLN A 15 -8.10 2.66 5.51
N VAL A 16 -7.92 2.06 6.68
CA VAL A 16 -7.01 0.93 6.86
C VAL A 16 -7.83 -0.26 7.33
N GLU A 17 -7.58 -1.42 6.79
CA GLU A 17 -8.27 -2.63 7.22
C GLU A 17 -7.65 -3.15 8.50
N THR A 18 -8.44 -3.20 9.57
CA THR A 18 -7.94 -3.65 10.87
C THR A 18 -8.77 -4.82 11.39
N ALA A 19 -8.30 -5.41 12.47
CA ALA A 19 -9.03 -6.49 13.11
C ALA A 19 -10.40 -6.04 13.61
N ASP A 20 -10.57 -4.74 13.83
CA ASP A 20 -11.84 -4.19 14.31
C ASP A 20 -12.64 -3.54 13.19
N GLY A 21 -12.28 -3.77 11.94
CA GLY A 21 -12.96 -3.19 10.80
C GLY A 21 -12.16 -2.04 10.22
N SER A 22 -12.81 -1.23 9.41
CA SER A 22 -12.14 -0.12 8.74
C SER A 22 -11.89 1.02 9.73
N THR A 23 -10.67 1.54 9.76
CA THR A 23 -10.28 2.62 10.66
C THR A 23 -9.53 3.68 9.86
N ALA A 24 -9.87 4.95 10.07
CA ALA A 24 -9.16 6.04 9.41
C ALA A 24 -7.70 6.04 9.83
N ILE A 25 -6.80 6.29 8.89
CA ILE A 25 -5.37 6.17 9.14
C ILE A 25 -4.90 7.09 10.26
N GLU A 26 -5.49 8.27 10.40
CA GLU A 26 -5.09 9.20 11.45
C GLU A 26 -5.44 8.68 12.84
N ASN A 27 -6.34 7.70 12.91
CA ASN A 27 -6.78 7.12 14.19
C ASN A 27 -6.09 5.79 14.51
N ILE A 28 -5.23 5.31 13.64
CA ILE A 28 -4.45 4.09 13.91
C ILE A 28 -3.45 4.40 15.03
N LYS A 29 -3.29 3.47 15.97
CA LYS A 29 -2.40 3.63 17.12
C LYS A 29 -1.46 2.46 17.25
N GLU A 30 -0.36 2.67 17.93
CA GLU A 30 0.55 1.56 18.27
C GLU A 30 -0.24 0.51 19.03
N GLY A 31 -0.03 -0.73 18.67
CA GLY A 31 -0.74 -1.85 19.27
C GLY A 31 -1.96 -2.29 18.51
N ASP A 32 -2.48 -1.46 17.62
CA ASP A 32 -3.60 -1.86 16.77
C ASP A 32 -3.14 -2.98 15.84
N ARG A 33 -4.09 -3.82 15.44
CA ARG A 33 -3.79 -4.92 14.51
C ARG A 33 -4.39 -4.62 13.16
N VAL A 34 -3.54 -4.65 12.14
CA VAL A 34 -3.96 -4.34 10.76
C VAL A 34 -3.77 -5.57 9.89
N PHE A 35 -4.61 -5.70 8.90
CA PHE A 35 -4.49 -6.80 7.95
C PHE A 35 -3.26 -6.55 7.08
N ALA A 36 -2.42 -7.57 6.92
CA ALA A 36 -1.14 -7.42 6.25
C ALA A 36 -0.83 -8.67 5.45
N ALA A 37 0.06 -8.53 4.48
CA ALA A 37 0.46 -9.64 3.63
C ALA A 37 1.97 -9.68 3.51
N ASN A 38 2.50 -10.89 3.40
CA ASN A 38 3.89 -11.10 3.04
C ASN A 38 3.90 -11.41 1.54
N PRO A 39 4.34 -10.49 0.70
CA PRO A 39 4.25 -10.71 -0.75
C PRO A 39 5.16 -11.83 -1.23
N GLU A 40 6.17 -12.19 -0.46
CA GLU A 40 7.08 -13.25 -0.87
C GLU A 40 6.44 -14.62 -0.71
N THR A 41 5.59 -14.78 0.30
CA THR A 41 5.01 -16.09 0.60
C THR A 41 3.52 -16.16 0.33
N GLY A 42 2.86 -15.02 0.23
CA GLY A 42 1.42 -14.97 0.10
C GLY A 42 0.68 -15.10 1.42
N GLU A 43 1.42 -15.20 2.51
CA GLU A 43 0.79 -15.31 3.83
C GLU A 43 0.09 -14.00 4.18
N VAL A 44 -1.12 -14.09 4.74
CA VAL A 44 -1.83 -12.91 5.23
C VAL A 44 -2.18 -13.14 6.69
N ALA A 45 -2.17 -12.06 7.45
CA ALA A 45 -2.47 -12.13 8.88
C ALA A 45 -2.68 -10.74 9.42
N TYR A 46 -3.32 -10.64 10.59
CA TYR A 46 -3.37 -9.37 11.30
C TYR A 46 -2.06 -9.20 12.05
N LYS A 47 -1.41 -8.06 11.86
CA LYS A 47 -0.11 -7.77 12.47
C LYS A 47 -0.19 -6.46 13.24
N LYS A 48 0.67 -6.34 14.23
CA LYS A 48 0.62 -5.23 15.15
C LYS A 48 1.31 -3.99 14.58
N VAL A 49 0.72 -2.83 14.81
CA VAL A 49 1.34 -1.55 14.50
C VAL A 49 2.37 -1.27 15.60
N VAL A 50 3.62 -1.07 15.20
CA VAL A 50 4.70 -0.88 16.16
C VAL A 50 5.14 0.56 16.29
N ARG A 51 4.78 1.41 15.32
CA ARG A 51 5.17 2.82 15.35
C ARG A 51 4.29 3.62 14.40
N LYS A 52 3.97 4.85 14.80
CA LYS A 52 3.15 5.73 13.99
C LYS A 52 3.97 6.94 13.55
N PHE A 53 3.72 7.40 12.32
CA PHE A 53 4.40 8.56 11.77
C PHE A 53 3.38 9.58 11.30
N VAL A 54 3.67 10.86 11.57
CA VAL A 54 2.86 11.98 11.09
C VAL A 54 3.84 12.96 10.43
N ASN A 55 3.56 13.30 9.19
CA ASN A 55 4.40 14.21 8.41
C ASN A 55 3.52 15.24 7.73
N GLU A 56 4.14 16.15 6.98
CA GLU A 56 3.41 17.10 6.16
C GLU A 56 3.92 17.04 4.74
N THR A 57 3.02 17.31 3.80
CA THR A 57 3.40 17.35 2.39
C THR A 57 2.54 18.37 1.67
N ASN A 58 3.09 18.98 0.63
CA ASN A 58 2.30 19.80 -0.27
C ASN A 58 2.19 19.15 -1.65
N GLU A 59 2.48 17.86 -1.74
CA GLU A 59 2.48 17.15 -3.00
C GLU A 59 1.80 15.81 -2.81
N LEU A 60 0.80 15.53 -3.63
CA LEU A 60 0.04 14.28 -3.53
C LEU A 60 -0.08 13.64 -4.90
N VAL A 61 -0.30 12.33 -4.88
CA VAL A 61 -0.69 11.58 -6.07
C VAL A 61 -2.04 10.94 -5.77
N GLU A 62 -2.96 11.10 -6.69
CA GLU A 62 -4.30 10.53 -6.59
C GLU A 62 -4.36 9.29 -7.44
N VAL A 63 -4.66 8.17 -6.82
CA VAL A 63 -4.75 6.87 -7.48
C VAL A 63 -6.22 6.48 -7.51
N THR A 64 -6.80 6.39 -8.69
CA THR A 64 -8.23 6.08 -8.81
C THR A 64 -8.41 4.63 -9.20
N VAL A 65 -9.19 3.90 -8.40
CA VAL A 65 -9.56 2.52 -8.65
C VAL A 65 -11.06 2.40 -8.40
N ASN A 66 -11.78 1.79 -9.33
CA ASN A 66 -13.24 1.61 -9.23
C ASN A 66 -13.96 2.88 -8.83
N GLY A 67 -13.57 3.99 -9.45
CA GLY A 67 -14.23 5.27 -9.20
C GLY A 67 -13.87 5.93 -7.88
N GLU A 68 -13.01 5.33 -7.09
CA GLU A 68 -12.60 5.87 -5.79
C GLU A 68 -11.15 6.30 -5.84
N THR A 69 -10.83 7.37 -5.13
CA THR A 69 -9.50 7.96 -5.20
C THR A 69 -8.77 7.84 -3.88
N ILE A 70 -7.61 7.21 -3.92
CA ILE A 70 -6.70 7.11 -2.78
C ILE A 70 -5.63 8.19 -2.97
N LYS A 71 -5.37 8.97 -1.93
CA LYS A 71 -4.40 10.06 -2.02
C LYS A 71 -3.20 9.78 -1.14
N SER A 72 -2.04 9.71 -1.75
CA SER A 72 -0.80 9.41 -1.05
C SER A 72 0.29 10.39 -1.45
N THR A 73 1.39 10.33 -0.73
CA THR A 73 2.60 11.02 -1.19
C THR A 73 3.11 10.33 -2.45
N PRO A 74 3.86 11.04 -3.29
CA PRO A 74 4.27 10.47 -4.58
C PRO A 74 5.11 9.22 -4.50
N SER A 75 5.91 9.07 -3.47
CA SER A 75 6.81 7.93 -3.38
C SER A 75 6.22 6.73 -2.65
N HIS A 76 4.95 6.77 -2.30
CA HIS A 76 4.35 5.67 -1.53
C HIS A 76 4.29 4.39 -2.37
N PRO A 77 4.84 3.27 -1.89
CA PRO A 77 4.86 2.05 -2.69
C PRO A 77 3.53 1.30 -2.64
N PHE A 78 3.04 0.96 -3.82
CA PHE A 78 1.88 0.08 -4.01
C PHE A 78 2.39 -1.20 -4.63
N TYR A 79 1.76 -2.31 -4.33
CA TYR A 79 2.20 -3.58 -4.89
C TYR A 79 1.50 -3.87 -6.21
N VAL A 80 2.31 -4.00 -7.27
CA VAL A 80 1.82 -4.35 -8.60
C VAL A 80 2.41 -5.72 -8.91
N PRO A 81 1.62 -6.79 -8.95
CA PRO A 81 2.17 -8.14 -9.07
C PRO A 81 3.18 -8.33 -10.20
N GLN A 82 2.98 -7.63 -11.31
CA GLN A 82 3.87 -7.80 -12.46
C GLN A 82 5.12 -6.96 -12.39
N LYS A 83 5.15 -5.97 -11.51
CA LYS A 83 6.27 -5.02 -11.42
C LYS A 83 6.92 -4.99 -10.05
N GLY A 84 6.23 -5.45 -9.02
CA GLY A 84 6.71 -5.33 -7.66
C GLY A 84 6.28 -4.02 -7.03
N TRP A 85 7.01 -3.60 -6.02
CA TRP A 85 6.70 -2.35 -5.32
C TRP A 85 6.92 -1.17 -6.25
N THR A 86 5.87 -0.41 -6.48
CA THR A 86 5.86 0.70 -7.43
C THR A 86 5.37 1.95 -6.72
N SER A 87 6.13 3.04 -6.82
CA SER A 87 5.70 4.30 -6.19
C SER A 87 4.45 4.82 -6.87
N ALA A 88 3.61 5.49 -6.09
CA ALA A 88 2.35 6.02 -6.59
C ALA A 88 2.54 6.84 -7.86
N ILE A 89 3.58 7.69 -7.88
CA ILE A 89 3.81 8.55 -9.05
C ILE A 89 4.19 7.75 -10.29
N SER A 90 4.66 6.54 -10.12
CA SER A 90 5.08 5.68 -11.23
C SER A 90 3.99 4.73 -11.70
N LEU A 91 2.88 4.67 -11.00
CA LEU A 91 1.76 3.86 -11.46
C LEU A 91 1.21 4.41 -12.76
N ARG A 92 0.61 3.53 -13.53
CA ARG A 92 -0.01 3.90 -14.81
C ARG A 92 -1.40 3.32 -14.90
N ALA A 93 -2.27 3.99 -15.63
CA ALA A 93 -3.58 3.41 -15.91
C ALA A 93 -3.39 2.04 -16.54
N GLY A 94 -4.14 1.07 -16.08
CA GLY A 94 -3.99 -0.31 -16.50
C GLY A 94 -3.15 -1.17 -15.59
N ASP A 95 -2.36 -0.57 -14.70
CA ASP A 95 -1.64 -1.35 -13.70
C ASP A 95 -2.63 -2.05 -12.77
N ILE A 96 -2.22 -3.19 -12.25
CA ILE A 96 -3.09 -4.03 -11.43
C ILE A 96 -2.60 -3.95 -9.99
N LEU A 97 -3.52 -3.70 -9.06
CA LEU A 97 -3.22 -3.72 -7.63
C LEU A 97 -3.92 -4.91 -6.99
N VAL A 98 -3.48 -5.28 -5.81
CA VAL A 98 -3.99 -6.46 -5.10
C VAL A 98 -4.91 -6.02 -3.98
N LEU A 99 -6.10 -6.61 -3.94
CA LEU A 99 -7.08 -6.34 -2.89
C LEU A 99 -6.90 -7.30 -1.72
N SER A 100 -7.41 -6.90 -0.57
CA SER A 100 -7.30 -7.70 0.65
C SER A 100 -8.03 -9.03 0.54
N ASN A 101 -9.00 -9.14 -0.35
CA ASN A 101 -9.70 -10.42 -0.57
C ASN A 101 -8.96 -11.31 -1.57
N GLY A 102 -7.80 -10.91 -2.04
CA GLY A 102 -7.00 -11.68 -2.98
C GLY A 102 -7.33 -11.42 -4.44
N GLU A 103 -8.32 -10.60 -4.70
CA GLU A 103 -8.68 -10.25 -6.07
C GLU A 103 -7.84 -9.07 -6.52
N TYR A 104 -8.04 -8.66 -7.76
CA TYR A 104 -7.27 -7.57 -8.36
C TYR A 104 -8.17 -6.42 -8.73
N VAL A 105 -7.59 -5.22 -8.78
CA VAL A 105 -8.29 -4.04 -9.27
C VAL A 105 -7.34 -3.30 -10.18
N ILE A 106 -7.91 -2.62 -11.18
CA ILE A 106 -7.12 -1.93 -12.19
C ILE A 106 -7.07 -0.45 -11.84
N VAL A 107 -5.87 0.12 -11.95
CA VAL A 107 -5.69 1.56 -11.80
C VAL A 107 -6.33 2.24 -13.01
N GLU A 108 -7.26 3.14 -12.74
CA GLU A 108 -7.98 3.85 -13.81
C GLU A 108 -7.26 5.13 -14.20
N GLN A 109 -6.67 5.81 -13.23
CA GLN A 109 -6.10 7.12 -13.46
C GLN A 109 -5.12 7.47 -12.35
N ILE A 110 -4.07 8.16 -12.72
CA ILE A 110 -3.10 8.73 -11.76
C ILE A 110 -3.07 10.23 -12.00
N GLN A 111 -3.16 10.99 -10.94
CA GLN A 111 -3.10 12.45 -11.06
C GLN A 111 -2.17 13.01 -9.99
N HIS A 112 -1.27 13.88 -10.40
CA HIS A 112 -0.33 14.54 -9.50
C HIS A 112 -0.95 15.86 -9.08
N GLU A 113 -0.92 16.15 -7.80
CA GLU A 113 -1.55 17.34 -7.25
C GLU A 113 -0.54 18.11 -6.41
N LEU A 114 -0.41 19.42 -6.69
CA LEU A 114 0.40 20.30 -5.89
C LEU A 114 -0.52 21.17 -5.05
N LEU A 115 -0.25 21.22 -3.75
CA LEU A 115 -1.10 21.96 -2.81
C LEU A 115 -0.45 23.31 -2.51
N GLU A 116 -1.28 24.31 -2.25
CA GLU A 116 -0.78 25.63 -1.89
C GLU A 116 -0.16 25.64 -0.51
N SER A 117 -0.69 24.83 0.40
CA SER A 117 -0.13 24.73 1.74
C SER A 117 0.00 23.28 2.14
N PRO A 118 0.98 22.95 2.98
CA PRO A 118 1.16 21.58 3.41
C PRO A 118 -0.03 21.06 4.21
N ILE A 119 -0.30 19.78 4.10
CA ILE A 119 -1.30 19.10 4.92
C ILE A 119 -0.64 17.96 5.65
N LYS A 120 -1.26 17.51 6.73
CA LYS A 120 -0.76 16.37 7.48
C LYS A 120 -1.04 15.09 6.73
N VAL A 121 -0.07 14.20 6.77
CA VAL A 121 -0.19 12.87 6.18
C VAL A 121 0.33 11.86 7.18
N TYR A 122 -0.10 10.60 7.03
CA TYR A 122 0.07 9.59 8.06
C TYR A 122 0.60 8.29 7.50
N ASN A 123 1.38 7.60 8.31
CA ASN A 123 1.83 6.26 8.02
C ASN A 123 2.09 5.55 9.35
N PHE A 124 2.35 4.27 9.31
CA PHE A 124 2.72 3.52 10.51
C PHE A 124 3.52 2.29 10.08
N GLU A 125 4.26 1.75 11.02
CA GLU A 125 5.08 0.58 10.76
C GLU A 125 4.38 -0.66 11.29
N VAL A 126 4.34 -1.72 10.49
CA VAL A 126 3.69 -2.98 10.83
C VAL A 126 4.75 -4.04 11.06
N GLU A 127 4.63 -4.79 12.16
CA GLU A 127 5.61 -5.83 12.48
C GLU A 127 5.64 -6.91 11.39
N ASP A 128 6.79 -7.51 11.22
CA ASP A 128 7.03 -8.67 10.35
C ASP A 128 6.84 -8.41 8.86
N PHE A 129 5.64 -8.05 8.42
CA PHE A 129 5.33 -7.98 7.00
C PHE A 129 5.57 -6.60 6.39
N HIS A 130 5.52 -5.56 7.20
CA HIS A 130 5.75 -4.18 6.75
C HIS A 130 4.80 -3.75 5.65
N THR A 131 3.59 -4.29 5.64
CA THR A 131 2.56 -3.95 4.66
C THR A 131 1.22 -3.75 5.36
N TYR A 132 0.29 -3.14 4.66
CA TYR A 132 -1.09 -3.07 5.11
C TYR A 132 -1.97 -2.78 3.90
N TYR A 133 -3.28 -2.66 4.12
CA TYR A 133 -4.24 -2.46 3.05
C TYR A 133 -5.01 -1.18 3.31
N VAL A 134 -5.19 -0.37 2.26
CA VAL A 134 -5.89 0.92 2.38
C VAL A 134 -6.98 1.05 1.35
N SER A 135 -7.99 1.87 1.68
CA SER A 135 -9.02 2.23 0.73
C SER A 135 -9.31 3.72 0.82
N ALA A 136 -10.08 4.21 -0.15
CA ALA A 136 -10.29 5.63 -0.31
C ALA A 136 -11.20 6.23 0.77
N ASN A 137 -12.18 5.46 1.24
CA ASN A 137 -13.16 6.00 2.20
C ASN A 137 -13.82 4.87 2.96
N ALA A 138 -14.59 5.24 3.97
CA ALA A 138 -15.16 4.28 4.91
C ALA A 138 -16.22 3.37 4.28
N ASP A 139 -16.77 3.74 3.16
CA ASP A 139 -17.79 2.93 2.51
C ASP A 139 -17.23 1.95 1.51
N SER A 140 -15.93 2.00 1.28
CA SER A 140 -15.30 1.16 0.28
C SER A 140 -15.03 -0.23 0.82
N ASP A 141 -15.17 -1.23 -0.04
CA ASP A 141 -14.74 -2.59 0.25
C ASP A 141 -13.42 -2.92 -0.41
N GLU A 142 -12.82 -1.95 -1.08
CA GLU A 142 -11.64 -2.24 -1.89
C GLU A 142 -10.40 -1.71 -1.23
N PHE A 143 -9.72 -2.59 -0.51
CA PHE A 143 -8.50 -2.26 0.22
C PHE A 143 -7.32 -2.81 -0.55
N VAL A 144 -6.40 -1.94 -0.95
CA VAL A 144 -5.25 -2.32 -1.77
C VAL A 144 -3.98 -2.41 -0.95
N LEU A 145 -3.09 -3.27 -1.37
CA LEU A 145 -1.86 -3.59 -0.64
C LEU A 145 -0.80 -2.52 -0.87
N VAL A 146 -0.26 -2.00 0.22
CA VAL A 146 0.79 -0.99 0.19
C VAL A 146 1.89 -1.36 1.18
N HIS A 147 3.07 -0.76 0.99
CA HIS A 147 4.19 -0.94 1.90
C HIS A 147 4.18 0.17 2.93
N ASN A 148 4.62 -0.11 4.14
CA ASN A 148 4.50 0.86 5.22
C ASN A 148 5.73 1.69 5.51
N ARG A 149 6.84 1.46 4.82
CA ARG A 149 8.07 2.07 5.29
C ARG A 149 8.16 3.54 5.04
N CYS A 150 8.06 4.29 6.11
CA CYS A 150 8.43 5.69 6.09
C CYS A 150 9.95 5.72 6.01
N GLY A 151 10.52 6.51 5.16
CA GLY A 151 11.94 6.43 4.90
C GLY A 151 12.33 5.24 4.04
N TYR A 152 11.37 4.71 3.36
CA TYR A 152 11.56 3.60 2.46
C TYR A 152 12.63 3.88 1.43
N LYS A 153 13.47 2.90 1.19
CA LYS A 153 14.45 2.98 0.12
C LYS A 153 13.98 2.11 -1.01
N PRO A 154 13.93 2.64 -2.22
CA PRO A 154 13.51 1.83 -3.36
C PRO A 154 14.40 0.59 -3.46
N LEU A 155 13.79 -0.53 -3.79
CA LEU A 155 14.55 -1.74 -4.01
C LEU A 155 15.42 -1.57 -5.25
N ARG A 156 16.60 -2.11 -5.19
CA ARG A 156 17.44 -2.15 -6.36
C ARG A 156 16.90 -3.20 -7.30
N GLN A 157 17.37 -3.15 -8.52
CA GLN A 157 16.93 -4.11 -9.53
C GLN A 157 17.06 -5.55 -9.05
N ASN A 158 18.15 -5.85 -8.40
CA ASN A 158 18.37 -7.21 -7.89
C ASN A 158 17.37 -7.58 -6.82
N ASP A 159 17.06 -6.64 -5.97
CA ASP A 159 16.15 -6.89 -4.87
C ASP A 159 14.76 -7.20 -5.39
N TYR A 160 14.35 -6.51 -6.43
CA TYR A 160 13.08 -6.81 -7.05
C TYR A 160 13.03 -8.24 -7.54
N LYS A 161 14.09 -8.67 -8.17
CA LYS A 161 14.13 -10.04 -8.67
C LYS A 161 14.03 -11.05 -7.55
N ALA A 162 14.68 -10.76 -6.46
CA ALA A 162 14.64 -11.66 -5.32
C ALA A 162 13.25 -11.71 -4.69
N VAL A 163 12.59 -10.60 -4.67
CA VAL A 163 11.30 -10.53 -4.02
C VAL A 163 10.20 -11.10 -4.88
N ILE A 164 10.26 -10.75 -6.13
CA ILE A 164 9.20 -11.16 -6.99
C ILE A 164 9.41 -12.50 -7.59
N ASN A 165 10.39 -12.96 -7.72
CA ASN A 165 10.62 -14.00 -8.40
C ASN A 165 10.58 -15.01 -8.41
N PRO A 166 10.68 -15.15 -8.72
CA PRO A 166 10.77 -15.72 -9.16
C PRO A 166 11.07 -16.32 -10.11
N ASP A 167 11.43 -16.79 -10.33
CA ASP A 167 11.67 -17.28 -11.18
C ASP A 167 11.09 -17.76 -11.60
N GLU A 168 10.77 -17.55 -11.27
CA GLU A 168 10.21 -17.78 -11.54
C GLU A 168 9.65 -17.43 -11.93
N THR A 169 9.55 -16.90 -12.08
CA THR A 169 8.97 -16.40 -12.39
C THR A 169 8.01 -16.58 -12.90
N GLU A 170 7.49 -16.91 -13.30
CA GLU A 170 6.53 -17.08 -13.66
C GLU A 170 5.61 -16.58 -13.17
N ALA A 171 5.10 -15.91 -13.33
CA ALA A 171 4.07 -15.39 -12.62
C ALA A 171 3.93 -15.93 -11.27
N PRO A 172 4.94 -16.15 -10.63
CA PRO A 172 4.80 -16.75 -9.31
C PRO A 172 4.20 -15.81 -8.31
N HIS A 173 4.41 -14.54 -8.47
CA HIS A 173 3.86 -13.63 -7.51
C HIS A 173 2.37 -13.47 -7.65
N ALA A 174 1.88 -13.41 -8.84
CA ALA A 174 0.46 -13.41 -9.03
C ALA A 174 -0.13 -14.69 -8.49
N HIS A 175 0.60 -15.75 -8.67
CA HIS A 175 0.21 -17.04 -8.15
C HIS A 175 0.13 -17.04 -6.64
N ILE A 176 1.04 -16.36 -5.98
CA ILE A 176 1.02 -16.27 -4.53
C ILE A 176 -0.28 -15.67 -4.03
N PHE A 177 -0.70 -14.57 -4.61
CA PHE A 177 -1.93 -13.94 -4.17
C PHE A 177 -3.15 -14.74 -4.55
N LYS A 178 -3.11 -15.41 -5.67
CA LYS A 178 -4.18 -16.30 -6.02
C LYS A 178 -4.34 -17.39 -5.00
N LYS A 179 -3.23 -17.91 -4.55
CA LYS A 179 -3.25 -18.95 -3.57
C LYS A 179 -3.85 -18.46 -2.27
N ALA A 180 -3.46 -17.28 -1.84
CA ALA A 180 -4.03 -16.71 -0.64
C ALA A 180 -5.52 -16.52 -0.78
N SER A 181 -5.92 -16.08 -1.93
CA SER A 181 -7.31 -15.86 -2.20
C SER A 181 -8.06 -17.20 -2.20
N ASN A 182 -7.45 -18.24 -2.72
CA ASN A 182 -8.07 -19.54 -2.72
C ASN A 182 -8.20 -20.15 -1.36
N ILE A 183 -7.36 -19.77 -0.46
CA ILE A 183 -7.54 -20.17 0.90
C ILE A 183 -8.85 -19.63 1.36
N GLY A 184 -9.15 -18.46 0.94
CA GLY A 184 -10.42 -17.87 1.20
C GLY A 184 -11.41 -18.21 0.13
N ARG A 185 -11.10 -19.02 -0.72
CA ARG A 185 -12.05 -19.43 -1.72
C ARG A 185 -12.22 -20.89 -1.67
#